data_c4541af9a7ba3049ae2b95a9bd787c75
#
_entry.id   c4541af9a7ba3049ae2b95a9bd787c75
#
_cell.length_a   1.000
_cell.length_b   1.000
_cell.length_c   1.000
_cell.angle_alpha   90.00
_cell.angle_beta   90.00
_cell.angle_gamma   90.00
#
_symmetry.space_group_name_H-M   'P 1'
#
loop_
_entity.id
_entity.type
_entity.pdbx_description
1 polymer ?
#
loop_
_entity_poly.entity_id
_entity_poly.type
_entity_poly.pdbx_seq_one_letter_code
_entity_poly.pdbx_strand_id
1 'polypeptide(L)'
;MTSTSGSPGIPLPVRPRPHGGETADSYLRRLAAANHLRFSYLRQYLAVPRGSYGPIDPREMAVLAGREPHAILRAFPELIPSAPRPGTRRGPREESRRHQEQAARRKREAATREKYAAIRRDAENGLTQRAITSKRHVGRRTIALALASAEPPERKKIHREPEALSGLRPHIDAMLDEDPAMRTAAIWQHLADNHGTTVAYPTLRTYVTSRRAAKPPDKID
;
A
#
# COMPACT_ATOMS: atom_id res chain seq x y z
N MET A 1 -23.84 -13.73 -15.45
CA MET A 1 -22.80 -14.74 -15.73
C MET A 1 -22.26 -14.46 -17.13
N THR A 2 -21.26 -13.61 -17.25
CA THR A 2 -20.58 -13.35 -18.53
C THR A 2 -19.21 -13.98 -18.46
N SER A 3 -19.12 -15.21 -19.00
CA SER A 3 -17.87 -15.90 -19.24
C SER A 3 -17.11 -15.12 -20.32
N THR A 4 -16.12 -14.33 -19.93
CA THR A 4 -15.17 -13.75 -20.88
C THR A 4 -14.28 -14.89 -21.35
N SER A 5 -14.70 -15.54 -22.44
CA SER A 5 -13.95 -16.54 -23.18
C SER A 5 -12.76 -15.84 -23.85
N GLY A 6 -11.69 -15.60 -23.09
CA GLY A 6 -10.40 -15.21 -23.67
C GLY A 6 -9.84 -16.37 -24.44
N SER A 7 -9.45 -16.16 -25.71
CA SER A 7 -8.71 -17.15 -26.49
C SER A 7 -7.56 -17.74 -25.65
N PRO A 8 -7.36 -19.07 -25.68
CA PRO A 8 -6.27 -19.68 -24.96
C PRO A 8 -4.95 -19.04 -25.42
N GLY A 9 -4.18 -18.52 -24.48
CA GLY A 9 -2.89 -17.92 -24.79
C GLY A 9 -1.99 -18.92 -25.52
N ILE A 10 -1.19 -18.42 -26.44
CA ILE A 10 -0.20 -19.24 -27.18
C ILE A 10 1.10 -19.20 -26.36
N PRO A 11 1.78 -20.36 -26.19
CA PRO A 11 3.08 -20.37 -25.53
C PRO A 11 4.09 -19.46 -26.23
N LEU A 12 4.92 -18.75 -25.45
CA LEU A 12 5.97 -17.91 -26.01
C LEU A 12 7.04 -18.75 -26.72
N PRO A 13 7.68 -18.22 -27.75
CA PRO A 13 8.71 -18.96 -28.55
C PRO A 13 9.88 -19.40 -27.66
N VAL A 14 10.42 -18.50 -26.84
CA VAL A 14 11.56 -18.80 -25.95
C VAL A 14 11.05 -18.96 -24.52
N ARG A 15 11.31 -20.11 -23.93
CA ARG A 15 10.74 -20.51 -22.63
C ARG A 15 11.85 -20.95 -21.67
N PRO A 16 12.55 -20.01 -21.04
CA PRO A 16 13.58 -20.33 -20.05
C PRO A 16 12.97 -21.15 -18.90
N ARG A 17 13.79 -21.99 -18.28
CA ARG A 17 13.36 -22.75 -17.10
C ARG A 17 13.38 -21.83 -15.86
N PRO A 18 12.41 -21.94 -14.94
CA PRO A 18 12.52 -21.32 -13.64
C PRO A 18 13.78 -21.78 -12.90
N HIS A 19 14.41 -20.86 -12.19
CA HIS A 19 15.53 -21.19 -11.31
C HIS A 19 14.99 -21.53 -9.91
N GLY A 20 15.70 -22.36 -9.16
CA GLY A 20 15.35 -22.66 -7.78
C GLY A 20 15.42 -21.39 -6.90
N GLY A 21 14.35 -21.08 -6.18
CA GLY A 21 14.28 -19.90 -5.30
C GLY A 21 14.08 -18.55 -6.03
N GLU A 22 13.85 -18.57 -7.33
CA GLU A 22 13.53 -17.37 -8.10
C GLU A 22 12.10 -16.92 -7.83
N THR A 23 11.87 -15.59 -7.76
CA THR A 23 10.51 -15.04 -7.67
C THR A 23 9.81 -15.05 -9.02
N ALA A 24 8.46 -15.06 -9.02
CA ALA A 24 7.66 -14.98 -10.23
C ALA A 24 7.98 -13.74 -11.07
N ASP A 25 8.17 -12.58 -10.45
CA ASP A 25 8.54 -11.35 -11.16
C ASP A 25 9.94 -11.42 -11.77
N SER A 26 10.92 -12.05 -11.10
CA SER A 26 12.26 -12.29 -11.65
C SER A 26 12.20 -13.18 -12.88
N TYR A 27 11.47 -14.30 -12.78
CA TYR A 27 11.24 -15.19 -13.89
C TYR A 27 10.57 -14.49 -15.08
N LEU A 28 9.53 -13.68 -14.82
CA LEU A 28 8.82 -12.93 -15.88
C LEU A 28 9.73 -11.93 -16.58
N ARG A 29 10.69 -11.31 -15.89
CA ARG A 29 11.70 -10.43 -16.54
C ARG A 29 12.55 -11.21 -17.51
N ARG A 30 13.05 -12.38 -17.12
CA ARG A 30 13.85 -13.24 -17.99
C ARG A 30 13.02 -13.78 -19.17
N LEU A 31 11.77 -14.17 -18.91
CA LEU A 31 10.84 -14.63 -19.94
C LEU A 31 10.54 -13.51 -20.96
N ALA A 32 10.29 -12.29 -20.48
CA ALA A 32 10.08 -11.11 -21.31
C ALA A 32 11.33 -10.78 -22.14
N ALA A 33 12.49 -10.69 -21.49
CA ALA A 33 13.77 -10.41 -22.17
C ALA A 33 14.11 -11.45 -23.25
N ALA A 34 13.91 -12.73 -22.96
CA ALA A 34 14.15 -13.80 -23.92
C ALA A 34 13.24 -13.74 -25.17
N ASN A 35 12.10 -13.08 -25.06
CA ASN A 35 11.13 -12.91 -26.14
C ASN A 35 11.05 -11.46 -26.68
N HIS A 36 12.01 -10.60 -26.34
CA HIS A 36 12.06 -9.20 -26.76
C HIS A 36 10.81 -8.40 -26.37
N LEU A 37 10.17 -8.76 -25.24
CA LEU A 37 9.00 -8.10 -24.71
C LEU A 37 9.39 -7.17 -23.54
N ARG A 38 8.60 -6.10 -23.35
CA ARG A 38 8.71 -5.31 -22.13
C ARG A 38 8.10 -6.08 -20.95
N PHE A 39 8.81 -6.10 -19.83
CA PHE A 39 8.32 -6.76 -18.62
C PHE A 39 6.96 -6.23 -18.19
N SER A 40 6.75 -4.91 -18.25
CA SER A 40 5.49 -4.25 -17.87
C SER A 40 4.30 -4.78 -18.67
N TYR A 41 4.46 -5.03 -19.98
CA TYR A 41 3.41 -5.60 -20.82
C TYR A 41 3.07 -7.04 -20.42
N LEU A 42 4.09 -7.86 -20.26
CA LEU A 42 3.91 -9.25 -19.86
C LEU A 42 3.25 -9.34 -18.48
N ARG A 43 3.69 -8.51 -17.55
CA ARG A 43 3.16 -8.43 -16.20
C ARG A 43 1.69 -8.00 -16.15
N GLN A 44 1.29 -7.00 -16.96
CA GLN A 44 -0.10 -6.52 -17.08
C GLN A 44 -0.98 -7.53 -17.81
N TYR A 45 -0.46 -8.23 -18.81
CA TYR A 45 -1.18 -9.29 -19.52
C TYR A 45 -1.58 -10.41 -18.57
N LEU A 46 -0.67 -10.81 -17.67
CA LEU A 46 -0.87 -11.87 -16.68
C LEU A 46 -1.62 -11.42 -15.42
N ALA A 47 -1.90 -10.13 -15.27
CA ALA A 47 -2.58 -9.61 -14.09
C ALA A 47 -4.08 -9.96 -14.09
N VAL A 48 -4.64 -10.12 -12.90
CA VAL A 48 -6.09 -10.28 -12.70
C VAL A 48 -6.64 -9.04 -11.99
N PRO A 49 -7.56 -8.29 -12.65
CA PRO A 49 -7.99 -8.40 -14.05
C PRO A 49 -6.88 -8.00 -15.03
N ARG A 50 -6.95 -8.47 -16.28
CA ARG A 50 -5.96 -8.14 -17.33
C ARG A 50 -5.82 -6.63 -17.53
N GLY A 51 -4.61 -6.16 -17.81
CA GLY A 51 -4.28 -4.76 -17.95
C GLY A 51 -4.20 -3.99 -16.61
N SER A 52 -4.35 -4.67 -15.48
CA SER A 52 -4.22 -4.09 -14.14
C SER A 52 -2.82 -4.28 -13.56
N TYR A 53 -2.64 -3.80 -12.33
CA TYR A 53 -1.44 -4.05 -11.50
C TYR A 53 -1.74 -5.08 -10.39
N GLY A 54 -2.72 -5.95 -10.65
CA GLY A 54 -3.20 -7.00 -9.75
C GLY A 54 -2.25 -8.18 -9.62
N PRO A 55 -2.68 -9.25 -8.92
CA PRO A 55 -1.92 -10.49 -8.82
C PRO A 55 -1.75 -11.15 -10.18
N ILE A 56 -0.70 -11.95 -10.34
CA ILE A 56 -0.44 -12.73 -11.54
C ILE A 56 -1.37 -13.95 -11.57
N ASP A 57 -1.96 -14.24 -12.74
CA ASP A 57 -2.69 -15.48 -12.97
C ASP A 57 -1.68 -16.64 -13.24
N PRO A 58 -1.57 -17.62 -12.33
CA PRO A 58 -0.64 -18.74 -12.53
C PRO A 58 -1.00 -19.64 -13.69
N ARG A 59 -2.28 -19.69 -14.10
CA ARG A 59 -2.73 -20.51 -15.25
C ARG A 59 -2.27 -19.89 -16.55
N GLU A 60 -2.48 -18.60 -16.72
CA GLU A 60 -2.00 -17.86 -17.91
C GLU A 60 -0.47 -17.86 -17.98
N MET A 61 0.21 -17.72 -16.85
CA MET A 61 1.66 -17.82 -16.76
C MET A 61 2.15 -19.20 -17.21
N ALA A 62 1.44 -20.27 -16.83
CA ALA A 62 1.75 -21.64 -17.24
C ALA A 62 1.63 -21.81 -18.76
N VAL A 63 0.56 -21.27 -19.35
CA VAL A 63 0.37 -21.29 -20.80
C VAL A 63 1.52 -20.59 -21.52
N LEU A 64 1.85 -19.35 -21.14
CA LEU A 64 2.95 -18.60 -21.77
C LEU A 64 4.31 -19.28 -21.60
N ALA A 65 4.55 -19.90 -20.46
CA ALA A 65 5.77 -20.64 -20.18
C ALA A 65 5.80 -22.03 -20.84
N GLY A 66 4.69 -22.48 -21.44
CA GLY A 66 4.55 -23.84 -22.03
C GLY A 66 4.74 -24.93 -20.98
N ARG A 67 4.16 -24.73 -19.77
CA ARG A 67 4.29 -25.66 -18.66
C ARG A 67 2.93 -25.94 -18.03
N GLU A 68 2.88 -27.04 -17.28
CA GLU A 68 1.69 -27.37 -16.50
C GLU A 68 1.47 -26.38 -15.34
N PRO A 69 0.22 -25.99 -15.04
CA PRO A 69 -0.09 -25.05 -13.95
C PRO A 69 0.49 -25.46 -12.60
N HIS A 70 0.47 -26.76 -12.27
CA HIS A 70 1.04 -27.26 -11.03
C HIS A 70 2.56 -27.08 -10.94
N ALA A 71 3.27 -27.14 -12.07
CA ALA A 71 4.72 -26.92 -12.11
C ALA A 71 5.06 -25.44 -11.83
N ILE A 72 4.24 -24.50 -12.33
CA ILE A 72 4.37 -23.07 -12.03
C ILE A 72 4.10 -22.80 -10.56
N LEU A 73 3.02 -23.32 -9.98
CA LEU A 73 2.70 -23.14 -8.57
C LEU A 73 3.76 -23.76 -7.63
N ARG A 74 4.41 -24.85 -8.06
CA ARG A 74 5.53 -25.44 -7.31
C ARG A 74 6.78 -24.57 -7.40
N ALA A 75 7.06 -23.98 -8.55
CA ALA A 75 8.22 -23.11 -8.74
C ALA A 75 8.05 -21.76 -8.04
N PHE A 76 6.81 -21.25 -7.97
CA PHE A 76 6.46 -19.94 -7.44
C PHE A 76 5.32 -20.06 -6.41
N PRO A 77 5.64 -20.49 -5.17
CA PRO A 77 4.62 -20.68 -4.13
C PRO A 77 3.85 -19.40 -3.78
N GLU A 78 4.44 -18.22 -4.03
CA GLU A 78 3.80 -16.93 -3.83
C GLU A 78 2.59 -16.67 -4.75
N LEU A 79 2.48 -17.42 -5.86
CA LEU A 79 1.33 -17.36 -6.76
C LEU A 79 0.14 -18.20 -6.29
N ILE A 80 0.34 -19.05 -5.29
CA ILE A 80 -0.78 -19.78 -4.69
C ILE A 80 -1.68 -18.75 -4.01
N PRO A 81 -2.95 -18.61 -4.45
CA PRO A 81 -3.86 -17.72 -3.78
C PRO A 81 -3.93 -18.16 -2.32
N SER A 82 -3.36 -17.38 -1.42
CA SER A 82 -3.66 -17.55 0.01
C SER A 82 -5.16 -17.61 0.13
N ALA A 83 -5.69 -18.65 0.77
CA ALA A 83 -7.13 -18.77 0.98
C ALA A 83 -7.65 -17.40 1.41
N PRO A 84 -8.71 -16.87 0.77
CA PRO A 84 -9.20 -15.53 1.09
C PRO A 84 -9.39 -15.46 2.59
N ARG A 85 -8.61 -14.62 3.26
CA ARG A 85 -8.81 -14.40 4.68
C ARG A 85 -10.28 -14.07 4.83
N PRO A 86 -11.03 -14.81 5.69
CA PRO A 86 -12.45 -14.56 5.85
C PRO A 86 -12.60 -13.09 6.24
N GLY A 87 -13.07 -12.25 5.31
CA GLY A 87 -13.19 -10.81 5.52
C GLY A 87 -12.87 -9.91 4.32
N THR A 88 -12.26 -10.41 3.22
CA THR A 88 -11.89 -9.57 2.06
C THR A 88 -12.95 -9.47 0.96
N ARG A 89 -14.20 -9.82 1.23
CA ARG A 89 -15.31 -9.41 0.35
C ARG A 89 -15.52 -7.90 0.55
N ARG A 90 -15.05 -7.09 -0.40
CA ARG A 90 -15.47 -5.70 -0.55
C ARG A 90 -16.99 -5.67 -0.74
N GLY A 91 -17.71 -5.31 0.30
CA GLY A 91 -19.15 -5.28 0.35
C GLY A 91 -19.61 -4.45 1.57
N PRO A 92 -20.88 -4.43 1.92
CA PRO A 92 -21.47 -3.66 3.04
C PRO A 92 -20.71 -3.75 4.38
N ARG A 93 -19.89 -4.81 4.56
CA ARG A 93 -19.01 -5.00 5.71
C ARG A 93 -17.86 -3.99 5.80
N GLU A 94 -17.36 -3.45 4.68
CA GLU A 94 -16.26 -2.47 4.71
C GLU A 94 -16.77 -1.11 5.18
N GLU A 95 -17.97 -0.71 4.78
CA GLU A 95 -18.63 0.50 5.29
C GLU A 95 -18.96 0.35 6.77
N SER A 96 -19.49 -0.79 7.19
CA SER A 96 -19.74 -1.09 8.61
C SER A 96 -18.45 -1.06 9.42
N ARG A 97 -17.35 -1.59 8.89
CA ARG A 97 -16.03 -1.54 9.55
C ARG A 97 -15.51 -0.12 9.68
N ARG A 98 -15.62 0.70 8.63
CA ARG A 98 -15.24 2.12 8.68
C ARG A 98 -16.09 2.90 9.69
N HIS A 99 -17.40 2.66 9.74
CA HIS A 99 -18.27 3.25 10.74
C HIS A 99 -17.90 2.82 12.17
N GLN A 100 -17.60 1.54 12.39
CA GLN A 100 -17.14 1.03 13.67
C GLN A 100 -15.77 1.61 14.07
N GLU A 101 -14.82 1.71 13.13
CA GLU A 101 -13.52 2.32 13.36
C GLU A 101 -13.65 3.83 13.69
N GLN A 102 -14.54 4.54 12.99
CA GLN A 102 -14.84 5.95 13.28
C GLN A 102 -15.52 6.11 14.64
N ALA A 103 -16.49 5.26 14.96
CA ALA A 103 -17.17 5.28 16.25
C ALA A 103 -16.18 4.97 17.40
N ALA A 104 -15.32 3.97 17.24
CA ALA A 104 -14.26 3.65 18.20
C ALA A 104 -13.26 4.80 18.36
N ARG A 105 -12.91 5.50 17.27
CA ARG A 105 -12.05 6.68 17.31
C ARG A 105 -12.71 7.81 18.09
N ARG A 106 -13.97 8.16 17.77
CA ARG A 106 -14.73 9.19 18.49
C ARG A 106 -14.84 8.88 19.99
N LYS A 107 -15.09 7.60 20.35
CA LYS A 107 -15.14 7.17 21.75
C LYS A 107 -13.80 7.35 22.46
N ARG A 108 -12.67 7.04 21.81
CA ARG A 108 -11.32 7.26 22.36
C ARG A 108 -10.99 8.75 22.52
N GLU A 109 -11.40 9.57 21.56
CA GLU A 109 -11.21 11.02 21.60
C GLU A 109 -12.05 11.65 22.75
N ALA A 110 -13.32 11.23 22.89
CA ALA A 110 -14.18 11.66 23.99
C ALA A 110 -13.61 11.27 25.37
N ALA A 111 -13.17 10.01 25.54
CA ALA A 111 -12.54 9.55 26.77
C ALA A 111 -11.25 10.34 27.11
N THR A 112 -10.48 10.73 26.08
CA THR A 112 -9.28 11.54 26.28
C THR A 112 -9.65 12.97 26.74
N ARG A 113 -10.66 13.60 26.11
CA ARG A 113 -11.15 14.93 26.53
C ARG A 113 -11.68 14.91 27.97
N GLU A 114 -12.44 13.88 28.31
CA GLU A 114 -12.96 13.69 29.67
C GLU A 114 -11.83 13.53 30.69
N LYS A 115 -10.81 12.75 30.37
CA LYS A 115 -9.61 12.61 31.20
C LYS A 115 -8.91 13.94 31.46
N TYR A 116 -8.76 14.77 30.43
CA TYR A 116 -8.16 16.10 30.55
C TYR A 116 -9.04 17.03 31.39
N ALA A 117 -10.35 17.03 31.20
CA ALA A 117 -11.29 17.78 31.97
C ALA A 117 -11.27 17.37 33.47
N ALA A 118 -11.15 16.07 33.72
CA ALA A 118 -11.06 15.54 35.08
C ALA A 118 -9.76 15.97 35.80
N ILE A 119 -8.63 16.05 35.10
CA ILE A 119 -7.35 16.51 35.62
C ILE A 119 -7.48 18.02 36.01
N ARG A 120 -8.09 18.84 35.14
CA ARG A 120 -8.31 20.28 35.47
C ARG A 120 -9.19 20.47 36.67
N ARG A 121 -10.31 19.78 36.76
CA ARG A 121 -11.20 19.83 37.95
C ARG A 121 -10.46 19.43 39.21
N ASP A 122 -9.60 18.41 39.17
CA ASP A 122 -8.81 18.03 40.35
C ASP A 122 -7.80 19.15 40.76
N ALA A 123 -7.21 19.83 39.79
CA ALA A 123 -6.31 20.95 40.01
C ALA A 123 -7.07 22.21 40.60
N GLU A 124 -8.25 22.51 40.03
CA GLU A 124 -9.15 23.56 40.51
C GLU A 124 -9.58 23.31 41.96
N ASN A 125 -9.76 22.04 42.33
CA ASN A 125 -10.05 21.62 43.72
C ASN A 125 -8.80 21.65 44.63
N GLY A 126 -7.67 22.21 44.17
CA GLY A 126 -6.46 22.40 44.97
C GLY A 126 -5.57 21.15 45.10
N LEU A 127 -5.81 20.08 44.35
CA LEU A 127 -4.94 18.92 44.41
C LEU A 127 -3.57 19.20 43.75
N THR A 128 -2.51 18.81 44.44
CA THR A 128 -1.15 18.89 43.88
C THR A 128 -0.96 17.93 42.70
N GLN A 129 -0.03 18.25 41.81
CA GLN A 129 0.29 17.35 40.65
C GLN A 129 0.62 15.93 41.10
N ARG A 130 1.29 15.75 42.26
CA ARG A 130 1.63 14.44 42.84
C ARG A 130 0.34 13.69 43.24
N ALA A 131 -0.60 14.40 43.89
CA ALA A 131 -1.90 13.81 44.26
C ALA A 131 -2.74 13.43 43.06
N ILE A 132 -2.75 14.24 41.98
CA ILE A 132 -3.43 13.94 40.71
C ILE A 132 -2.78 12.74 40.02
N THR A 133 -1.43 12.66 40.01
CA THR A 133 -0.71 11.49 39.46
C THR A 133 -1.15 10.20 40.15
N SER A 134 -1.18 10.21 41.49
CA SER A 134 -1.58 9.04 42.28
C SER A 134 -3.06 8.70 42.10
N LYS A 135 -3.94 9.69 42.12
CA LYS A 135 -5.40 9.50 41.98
C LYS A 135 -5.83 9.01 40.58
N ARG A 136 -5.20 9.55 39.54
CA ARG A 136 -5.61 9.30 38.15
C ARG A 136 -4.70 8.32 37.39
N HIS A 137 -3.62 7.89 37.99
CA HIS A 137 -2.60 7.06 37.35
C HIS A 137 -2.09 7.63 36.02
N VAL A 138 -1.79 8.93 36.00
CA VAL A 138 -1.32 9.67 34.81
C VAL A 138 0.07 10.24 35.02
N GLY A 139 0.88 10.26 33.95
CA GLY A 139 2.22 10.83 34.01
C GLY A 139 2.20 12.36 34.13
N ARG A 140 3.25 12.95 34.77
CA ARG A 140 3.41 14.41 34.96
C ARG A 140 3.25 15.20 33.66
N ARG A 141 3.78 14.68 32.53
CA ARG A 141 3.65 15.33 31.21
C ARG A 141 2.19 15.47 30.77
N THR A 142 1.36 14.45 31.03
CA THR A 142 -0.07 14.48 30.69
C THR A 142 -0.80 15.53 31.53
N ILE A 143 -0.44 15.67 32.83
CA ILE A 143 -1.01 16.67 33.72
C ILE A 143 -0.61 18.07 33.24
N ALA A 144 0.66 18.31 32.94
CA ALA A 144 1.13 19.60 32.44
C ALA A 144 0.43 19.98 31.12
N LEU A 145 0.23 19.07 30.20
CA LEU A 145 -0.49 19.31 28.96
C LEU A 145 -1.98 19.58 29.21
N ALA A 146 -2.62 18.87 30.14
CA ALA A 146 -4.02 19.08 30.47
C ALA A 146 -4.28 20.43 31.17
N LEU A 147 -3.30 20.96 31.92
CA LEU A 147 -3.37 22.29 32.55
C LEU A 147 -3.04 23.42 31.57
N ALA A 148 -2.17 23.15 30.59
CA ALA A 148 -1.76 24.14 29.57
C ALA A 148 -2.80 24.34 28.46
N SER A 149 -3.67 23.37 28.19
CA SER A 149 -4.63 23.44 27.08
C SER A 149 -5.98 22.83 27.44
N ALA A 150 -7.05 23.46 26.96
CA ALA A 150 -8.42 22.96 27.11
C ALA A 150 -8.64 21.66 26.29
N GLU A 151 -7.95 21.52 25.17
CA GLU A 151 -8.05 20.33 24.30
C GLU A 151 -6.76 19.51 24.30
N PRO A 152 -6.88 18.17 24.22
CA PRO A 152 -5.72 17.32 24.06
C PRO A 152 -4.99 17.64 22.74
N PRO A 153 -3.64 17.59 22.72
CA PRO A 153 -2.89 17.83 21.51
C PRO A 153 -3.22 16.77 20.45
N GLU A 154 -3.32 17.18 19.20
CA GLU A 154 -3.51 16.26 18.09
C GLU A 154 -2.36 15.27 18.01
N ARG A 155 -2.71 13.98 17.87
CA ARG A 155 -1.70 12.95 17.62
C ARG A 155 -1.10 13.16 16.25
N LYS A 156 0.15 13.56 16.18
CA LYS A 156 0.91 13.55 14.93
C LYS A 156 0.92 12.12 14.40
N LYS A 157 0.33 11.91 13.23
CA LYS A 157 0.46 10.65 12.49
C LYS A 157 1.91 10.53 12.05
N ILE A 158 2.66 9.61 12.65
CA ILE A 158 3.99 9.25 12.14
C ILE A 158 3.72 8.51 10.83
N HIS A 159 3.91 9.19 9.73
CA HIS A 159 3.84 8.57 8.40
C HIS A 159 5.12 7.73 8.24
N ARG A 160 5.03 6.44 8.56
CA ARG A 160 6.13 5.52 8.23
C ARG A 160 6.09 5.31 6.73
N GLU A 161 7.10 5.81 6.07
CA GLU A 161 7.26 5.64 4.65
C GLU A 161 7.60 4.18 4.33
N PRO A 162 7.01 3.61 3.27
CA PRO A 162 7.36 2.27 2.84
C PRO A 162 8.84 2.22 2.41
N GLU A 163 9.61 1.37 3.05
CA GLU A 163 11.04 1.14 2.77
C GLU A 163 11.28 0.81 1.29
N ALA A 164 10.34 0.12 0.66
CA ALA A 164 10.36 -0.21 -0.76
C ALA A 164 10.43 0.99 -1.71
N LEU A 165 10.12 2.21 -1.26
CA LEU A 165 10.20 3.43 -2.06
C LEU A 165 11.47 4.23 -1.83
N SER A 166 12.22 3.99 -0.74
CA SER A 166 13.35 4.85 -0.35
C SER A 166 14.41 4.98 -1.43
N GLY A 167 14.78 3.88 -2.09
CA GLY A 167 15.74 3.87 -3.19
C GLY A 167 15.20 4.39 -4.54
N LEU A 168 13.88 4.46 -4.70
CA LEU A 168 13.24 4.84 -5.96
C LEU A 168 12.75 6.30 -6.00
N ARG A 169 12.69 6.95 -4.83
CA ARG A 169 12.24 8.35 -4.73
C ARG A 169 12.96 9.31 -5.64
N PRO A 170 14.31 9.33 -5.70
CA PRO A 170 15.01 10.26 -6.56
C PRO A 170 14.58 10.13 -8.03
N HIS A 171 14.34 8.89 -8.48
CA HIS A 171 13.89 8.64 -9.85
C HIS A 171 12.44 9.07 -10.08
N ILE A 172 11.56 8.82 -9.10
CA ILE A 172 10.15 9.25 -9.18
C ILE A 172 10.05 10.77 -9.15
N ASP A 173 10.82 11.41 -8.27
CA ASP A 173 10.82 12.86 -8.13
C ASP A 173 11.38 13.54 -9.39
N ALA A 174 12.46 13.01 -9.97
CA ALA A 174 13.01 13.51 -11.24
C ALA A 174 11.97 13.44 -12.37
N MET A 175 11.26 12.31 -12.52
CA MET A 175 10.21 12.16 -13.52
C MET A 175 9.04 13.14 -13.29
N LEU A 176 8.67 13.39 -12.04
CA LEU A 176 7.59 14.34 -11.69
C LEU A 176 8.03 15.81 -11.81
N ASP A 177 9.32 16.10 -11.65
CA ASP A 177 9.87 17.43 -11.86
C ASP A 177 9.99 17.74 -13.36
N GLU A 178 10.26 16.71 -14.21
CA GLU A 178 10.27 16.83 -15.67
C GLU A 178 8.85 16.94 -16.26
N ASP A 179 7.94 16.07 -15.82
CA ASP A 179 6.54 16.09 -16.22
C ASP A 179 5.62 15.91 -15.01
N PRO A 180 5.15 17.00 -14.36
CA PRO A 180 4.26 16.96 -13.23
C PRO A 180 2.91 16.26 -13.50
N ALA A 181 2.49 16.21 -14.78
CA ALA A 181 1.25 15.58 -15.21
C ALA A 181 1.41 14.08 -15.55
N MET A 182 2.65 13.56 -15.55
CA MET A 182 2.94 12.17 -15.90
C MET A 182 2.05 11.19 -15.15
N ARG A 183 1.36 10.33 -15.87
CA ARG A 183 0.44 9.35 -15.24
C ARG A 183 1.20 8.38 -14.33
N THR A 184 0.66 8.11 -13.14
CA THR A 184 1.26 7.14 -12.19
C THR A 184 1.52 5.77 -12.84
N ALA A 185 0.68 5.39 -13.81
CA ALA A 185 0.87 4.17 -14.58
C ALA A 185 2.17 4.20 -15.42
N ALA A 186 2.47 5.34 -16.05
CA ALA A 186 3.70 5.51 -16.84
C ALA A 186 4.94 5.47 -15.93
N ILE A 187 4.87 6.12 -14.77
CA ILE A 187 5.94 6.05 -13.76
C ILE A 187 6.17 4.60 -13.33
N TRP A 188 5.10 3.84 -13.05
CA TRP A 188 5.23 2.44 -12.66
C TRP A 188 5.87 1.60 -13.76
N GLN A 189 5.45 1.77 -15.03
CA GLN A 189 6.03 1.09 -16.18
C GLN A 189 7.51 1.39 -16.33
N HIS A 190 7.88 2.67 -16.22
CA HIS A 190 9.28 3.10 -16.31
C HIS A 190 10.15 2.46 -15.21
N LEU A 191 9.67 2.47 -13.97
CA LEU A 191 10.38 1.84 -12.84
C LEU A 191 10.51 0.33 -13.04
N ALA A 192 9.46 -0.33 -13.53
CA ALA A 192 9.46 -1.76 -13.76
C ALA A 192 10.43 -2.17 -14.88
N ASP A 193 10.48 -1.41 -15.97
CA ASP A 193 11.29 -1.73 -17.15
C ASP A 193 12.76 -1.34 -16.98
N ASN A 194 13.05 -0.17 -16.35
CA ASN A 194 14.41 0.38 -16.30
C ASN A 194 15.13 0.14 -14.96
N HIS A 195 14.39 0.05 -13.84
CA HIS A 195 15.02 -0.12 -12.52
C HIS A 195 14.83 -1.52 -11.93
N GLY A 196 14.19 -2.41 -12.66
CA GLY A 196 14.06 -3.81 -12.25
C GLY A 196 13.26 -4.02 -10.95
N THR A 197 12.51 -3.02 -10.48
CA THR A 197 11.81 -3.04 -9.20
C THR A 197 10.30 -3.09 -9.40
N THR A 198 9.61 -3.95 -8.66
CA THR A 198 8.16 -3.99 -8.61
C THR A 198 7.68 -3.39 -7.30
N VAL A 199 7.35 -2.10 -7.34
CA VAL A 199 6.63 -1.46 -6.23
C VAL A 199 5.14 -1.72 -6.41
N ALA A 200 4.44 -2.02 -5.31
CA ALA A 200 2.99 -2.14 -5.34
C ALA A 200 2.36 -0.84 -5.86
N TYR A 201 1.56 -0.93 -6.89
CA TYR A 201 0.93 0.24 -7.52
C TYR A 201 0.18 1.17 -6.54
N PRO A 202 -0.58 0.67 -5.54
CA PRO A 202 -1.21 1.52 -4.53
C PRO A 202 -0.21 2.35 -3.73
N THR A 203 0.96 1.78 -3.41
CA THR A 203 2.02 2.47 -2.67
C THR A 203 2.61 3.60 -3.50
N LEU A 204 2.93 3.34 -4.77
CA LEU A 204 3.40 4.37 -5.71
C LEU A 204 2.36 5.47 -5.90
N ARG A 205 1.09 5.09 -6.10
CA ARG A 205 -0.02 6.06 -6.26
C ARG A 205 -0.15 6.99 -5.07
N THR A 206 -0.05 6.45 -3.85
CA THR A 206 -0.11 7.26 -2.62
C THR A 206 1.05 8.25 -2.57
N TYR A 207 2.26 7.80 -2.90
CA TYR A 207 3.45 8.66 -2.93
C TYR A 207 3.30 9.79 -3.96
N VAL A 208 2.98 9.47 -5.21
CA VAL A 208 2.80 10.44 -6.30
C VAL A 208 1.71 11.47 -5.95
N THR A 209 0.59 11.03 -5.36
CA THR A 209 -0.47 11.93 -4.92
C THR A 209 0.01 12.87 -3.82
N SER A 210 0.75 12.37 -2.82
CA SER A 210 1.32 13.19 -1.75
C SER A 210 2.35 14.18 -2.29
N ARG A 211 3.19 13.77 -3.24
CA ARG A 211 4.24 14.62 -3.83
C ARG A 211 3.64 15.79 -4.63
N ARG A 212 2.60 15.51 -5.41
CA ARG A 212 1.83 16.54 -6.14
C ARG A 212 1.12 17.51 -5.23
N ALA A 213 0.55 17.03 -4.12
CA ALA A 213 -0.09 17.90 -3.14
C ALA A 213 0.91 18.82 -2.42
N ALA A 214 2.15 18.35 -2.22
CA ALA A 214 3.22 19.13 -1.58
C ALA A 214 3.84 20.19 -2.51
N LYS A 215 3.85 19.94 -3.84
CA LYS A 215 4.35 20.88 -4.85
C LYS A 215 3.29 20.99 -5.95
N PRO A 216 2.25 21.83 -5.77
CA PRO A 216 1.26 22.04 -6.81
C PRO A 216 1.98 22.58 -8.06
N PRO A 217 1.55 22.21 -9.27
CA PRO A 217 2.12 22.75 -10.50
C PRO A 217 1.98 24.26 -10.46
N ASP A 218 3.08 24.97 -10.81
CA ASP A 218 3.04 26.41 -11.01
C ASP A 218 1.90 26.70 -11.99
N LYS A 219 0.96 27.54 -11.56
CA LYS A 219 -0.08 28.02 -12.48
C LYS A 219 0.65 28.78 -13.57
N ILE A 220 0.67 28.20 -14.75
CA ILE A 220 1.07 28.92 -15.96
C ILE A 220 -0.05 29.94 -16.19
N ASP A 221 0.27 31.21 -15.92
CA ASP A 221 -0.57 32.36 -16.30
C ASP A 221 -0.63 32.48 -17.83
#